data_a2f3d71c8f6321df0233381f00549417
#
_entry.id   a2f3d71c8f6321df0233381f00549417
#
_cell.length_a   1.000
_cell.length_b   1.000
_cell.length_c   1.000
_cell.angle_alpha   90.00
_cell.angle_beta   90.00
_cell.angle_gamma   90.00
#
_symmetry.space_group_name_H-M   'P 1'
#
loop_
_entity.id
_entity.type
_entity.pdbx_description
1 polymer ?
#
loop_
_entity_poly.entity_id
_entity_poly.type
_entity_poly.pdbx_seq_one_letter_code
_entity_poly.pdbx_strand_id
1 'polypeptide(L)'
;YLDSAPGRRLLLSNDADLDRVDEVRAGCDAILVGAATVRTDNPRLLVRDETRRRRRVARGVASSPAKVTLTRCANMSPRANFFTLGDVDKLVYCARPAARSARSRLGPVATVIDAGEHVDVRAVSEDLHTRGVERLMVEGGGTIHTQFLTEDLADELHLVIAPLFVGDSRAQRFVGDGTFPWNPGHRARLAEVRPIGDVVLLRYALSARFCQN
;
A
#
# COMPACT_ATOMS: atom_id res chain seq x y z
N TYR A 1 8.64 -4.44 -13.35
CA TYR A 1 7.22 -4.76 -13.41
C TYR A 1 6.75 -5.29 -12.05
N LEU A 2 5.45 -5.09 -11.72
CA LEU A 2 4.84 -5.60 -10.47
C LEU A 2 4.21 -6.99 -10.65
N ASP A 3 3.85 -7.36 -11.86
CA ASP A 3 3.23 -8.64 -12.20
C ASP A 3 3.37 -8.90 -13.71
N SER A 4 2.84 -10.03 -14.18
CA SER A 4 2.68 -10.29 -15.60
C SER A 4 1.48 -9.52 -16.19
N ALA A 5 1.23 -9.69 -17.49
CA ALA A 5 -0.01 -9.26 -18.10
C ALA A 5 -1.24 -9.95 -17.47
N PRO A 6 -2.45 -9.35 -17.60
CA PRO A 6 -3.67 -9.88 -16.97
C PRO A 6 -3.88 -11.38 -17.20
N GLY A 7 -4.18 -12.10 -16.11
CA GLY A 7 -4.53 -13.52 -16.13
C GLY A 7 -3.47 -14.48 -15.57
N ARG A 8 -2.25 -14.03 -15.28
CA ARG A 8 -1.21 -14.86 -14.68
C ARG A 8 -0.48 -14.11 -13.58
N ARG A 9 -0.76 -14.42 -12.34
CA ARG A 9 -0.04 -13.87 -11.19
C ARG A 9 1.37 -14.44 -11.12
N LEU A 10 2.38 -13.58 -10.99
CA LEU A 10 3.76 -13.98 -10.75
C LEU A 10 4.07 -13.97 -9.25
N LEU A 11 4.77 -14.99 -8.81
CA LEU A 11 5.38 -14.98 -7.48
C LEU A 11 6.74 -14.28 -7.60
N LEU A 12 6.80 -13.01 -7.25
CA LEU A 12 8.02 -12.18 -7.36
C LEU A 12 8.87 -12.21 -6.09
N SER A 13 8.34 -12.73 -4.99
CA SER A 13 8.99 -12.73 -3.69
C SER A 13 9.14 -14.15 -3.16
N ASN A 14 10.07 -14.35 -2.24
CA ASN A 14 10.25 -15.59 -1.50
C ASN A 14 9.71 -15.47 -0.05
N ASP A 15 9.70 -16.57 0.69
CA ASP A 15 9.15 -16.62 2.05
C ASP A 15 9.87 -15.67 3.01
N ALA A 16 11.19 -15.49 2.85
CA ALA A 16 11.99 -14.60 3.69
C ALA A 16 11.64 -13.11 3.44
N ASP A 17 11.39 -12.72 2.18
CA ASP A 17 10.93 -11.35 1.88
C ASP A 17 9.47 -11.17 2.30
N LEU A 18 8.63 -12.17 2.14
CA LEU A 18 7.25 -12.11 2.64
C LEU A 18 7.20 -11.97 4.18
N ASP A 19 8.14 -12.59 4.90
CA ASP A 19 8.28 -12.40 6.36
C ASP A 19 8.76 -10.98 6.70
N ARG A 20 9.73 -10.44 5.96
CA ARG A 20 10.15 -9.04 6.09
C ARG A 20 8.99 -8.06 5.85
N VAL A 21 8.18 -8.28 4.80
CA VAL A 21 7.00 -7.44 4.54
C VAL A 21 6.03 -7.50 5.72
N ASP A 22 5.84 -8.68 6.32
CA ASP A 22 5.00 -8.85 7.50
C ASP A 22 5.53 -8.06 8.72
N GLU A 23 6.86 -7.99 8.92
CA GLU A 23 7.47 -7.15 9.95
C GLU A 23 7.25 -5.66 9.68
N VAL A 24 7.42 -5.21 8.42
CA VAL A 24 7.12 -3.82 8.05
C VAL A 24 5.66 -3.47 8.35
N ARG A 25 4.72 -4.34 7.96
CA ARG A 25 3.30 -4.19 8.28
C ARG A 25 3.07 -4.06 9.78
N ALA A 26 3.74 -4.91 10.57
CA ALA A 26 3.61 -4.87 12.03
C ALA A 26 4.09 -3.55 12.65
N GLY A 27 4.96 -2.82 11.98
CA GLY A 27 5.45 -1.50 12.38
C GLY A 27 4.60 -0.31 11.89
N CYS A 28 3.54 -0.55 11.10
CA CYS A 28 2.71 0.52 10.55
C CYS A 28 1.35 0.63 11.26
N ASP A 29 0.72 1.81 11.16
CA ASP A 29 -0.62 2.08 11.71
C ASP A 29 -1.69 1.78 10.67
N ALA A 30 -1.39 2.00 9.39
CA ALA A 30 -2.29 1.72 8.29
C ALA A 30 -1.55 1.14 7.07
N ILE A 31 -2.28 0.36 6.27
CA ILE A 31 -1.83 -0.18 4.97
C ILE A 31 -2.80 0.30 3.91
N LEU A 32 -2.27 0.96 2.87
CA LEU A 32 -3.04 1.52 1.78
C LEU A 32 -2.78 0.77 0.47
N VAL A 33 -3.87 0.39 -0.21
CA VAL A 33 -3.85 -0.16 -1.57
C VAL A 33 -4.92 0.49 -2.44
N GLY A 34 -4.70 0.51 -3.75
CA GLY A 34 -5.72 0.94 -4.70
C GLY A 34 -6.87 -0.06 -4.83
N ALA A 35 -8.07 0.43 -5.16
CA ALA A 35 -9.23 -0.43 -5.36
C ALA A 35 -9.06 -1.47 -6.50
N ALA A 36 -8.19 -1.23 -7.47
CA ALA A 36 -7.83 -2.23 -8.46
C ALA A 36 -7.17 -3.44 -7.79
N THR A 37 -6.19 -3.22 -6.92
CA THR A 37 -5.52 -4.28 -6.14
C THR A 37 -6.53 -5.05 -5.28
N VAL A 38 -7.49 -4.36 -4.64
CA VAL A 38 -8.56 -5.06 -3.88
C VAL A 38 -9.37 -5.99 -4.78
N ARG A 39 -9.68 -5.58 -6.02
CA ARG A 39 -10.47 -6.39 -6.96
C ARG A 39 -9.70 -7.55 -7.57
N THR A 40 -8.44 -7.34 -7.94
CA THR A 40 -7.63 -8.34 -8.68
C THR A 40 -6.97 -9.33 -7.75
N ASP A 41 -6.39 -8.86 -6.64
CA ASP A 41 -5.53 -9.67 -5.77
C ASP A 41 -6.28 -10.17 -4.54
N ASN A 42 -7.44 -9.57 -4.23
CA ASN A 42 -8.24 -9.88 -3.05
C ASN A 42 -7.40 -10.01 -1.76
N PRO A 43 -6.56 -8.99 -1.43
CA PRO A 43 -5.55 -9.09 -0.40
C PRO A 43 -6.16 -9.10 1.00
N ARG A 44 -5.49 -9.80 1.93
CA ARG A 44 -5.88 -9.81 3.35
C ARG A 44 -5.43 -8.56 4.09
N LEU A 45 -4.23 -8.05 3.78
CA LEU A 45 -3.56 -6.91 4.43
C LEU A 45 -3.54 -7.04 5.96
N LEU A 46 -3.05 -8.14 6.45
CA LEU A 46 -2.95 -8.46 7.87
C LEU A 46 -1.51 -8.82 8.22
N VAL A 47 -1.14 -8.62 9.47
CA VAL A 47 0.06 -9.20 10.07
C VAL A 47 -0.20 -10.71 10.26
N ARG A 48 0.71 -11.55 9.73
CA ARG A 48 0.57 -13.01 9.72
C ARG A 48 1.19 -13.65 10.95
N ASP A 49 2.38 -13.20 11.34
CA ASP A 49 3.11 -13.74 12.48
C ASP A 49 2.40 -13.41 13.79
N GLU A 50 2.18 -14.45 14.61
CA GLU A 50 1.45 -14.30 15.85
C GLU A 50 2.21 -13.51 16.91
N THR A 51 3.54 -13.64 16.95
CA THR A 51 4.38 -12.90 17.90
C THR A 51 4.31 -11.40 17.61
N ARG A 52 4.33 -11.02 16.32
CA ARG A 52 4.16 -9.64 15.88
C ARG A 52 2.78 -9.11 16.25
N ARG A 53 1.72 -9.89 16.05
CA ARG A 53 0.35 -9.52 16.49
C ARG A 53 0.28 -9.29 17.99
N ARG A 54 0.83 -10.20 18.80
CA ARG A 54 0.87 -10.06 20.27
C ARG A 54 1.66 -8.83 20.69
N ARG A 55 2.80 -8.55 20.05
CA ARG A 55 3.60 -7.33 20.30
C ARG A 55 2.80 -6.07 20.03
N ARG A 56 2.00 -6.01 18.96
CA ARG A 56 1.10 -4.89 18.67
C ARG A 56 0.05 -4.72 19.76
N VAL A 57 -0.65 -5.78 20.13
CA VAL A 57 -1.68 -5.76 21.18
C VAL A 57 -1.08 -5.33 22.54
N ALA A 58 0.11 -5.79 22.88
CA ALA A 58 0.81 -5.39 24.10
C ALA A 58 1.18 -3.88 24.11
N ARG A 59 1.26 -3.23 22.95
CA ARG A 59 1.44 -1.77 22.79
C ARG A 59 0.11 -1.00 22.80
N GLY A 60 -1.02 -1.66 22.99
CA GLY A 60 -2.34 -1.04 23.04
C GLY A 60 -2.95 -0.73 21.65
N VAL A 61 -2.39 -1.30 20.57
CA VAL A 61 -2.93 -1.11 19.20
C VAL A 61 -3.52 -2.40 18.66
N ALA A 62 -4.34 -2.30 17.60
CA ALA A 62 -4.95 -3.47 16.95
C ALA A 62 -3.87 -4.47 16.48
N SER A 63 -4.21 -5.76 16.43
CA SER A 63 -3.32 -6.85 16.04
C SER A 63 -2.75 -6.73 14.63
N SER A 64 -3.39 -5.94 13.78
CA SER A 64 -2.94 -5.56 12.43
C SER A 64 -3.26 -4.10 12.17
N PRO A 65 -2.57 -3.45 11.21
CA PRO A 65 -2.85 -2.06 10.81
C PRO A 65 -4.28 -1.87 10.27
N ALA A 66 -4.78 -0.65 10.33
CA ALA A 66 -5.98 -0.24 9.61
C ALA A 66 -5.79 -0.45 8.11
N LYS A 67 -6.86 -0.81 7.42
CA LYS A 67 -6.84 -1.02 5.96
C LYS A 67 -7.43 0.18 5.25
N VAL A 68 -6.72 0.71 4.29
CA VAL A 68 -7.11 1.89 3.53
C VAL A 68 -7.17 1.56 2.04
N THR A 69 -8.21 2.02 1.37
CA THR A 69 -8.29 1.93 -0.10
C THR A 69 -8.80 3.21 -0.71
N LEU A 70 -8.22 3.55 -1.87
CA LEU A 70 -8.60 4.71 -2.67
C LEU A 70 -9.34 4.26 -3.91
N THR A 71 -10.43 4.97 -4.24
CA THR A 71 -11.26 4.62 -5.39
C THR A 71 -12.02 5.80 -5.94
N ARG A 72 -12.15 5.90 -7.26
CA ARG A 72 -13.03 6.90 -7.87
C ARG A 72 -14.50 6.50 -7.75
N CYS A 73 -14.82 5.23 -8.00
CA CYS A 73 -16.21 4.76 -8.13
C CYS A 73 -16.66 3.74 -7.06
N ALA A 74 -15.78 3.40 -6.12
CA ALA A 74 -16.03 2.43 -5.05
C ALA A 74 -16.58 1.05 -5.52
N ASN A 75 -16.26 0.64 -6.75
CA ASN A 75 -16.73 -0.62 -7.31
C ASN A 75 -15.91 -1.81 -6.77
N MET A 76 -16.21 -2.21 -5.53
CA MET A 76 -15.59 -3.34 -4.85
C MET A 76 -16.68 -4.20 -4.20
N SER A 77 -16.46 -5.51 -4.13
CA SER A 77 -17.36 -6.43 -3.43
C SER A 77 -17.20 -6.28 -1.92
N PRO A 78 -18.30 -6.12 -1.14
CA PRO A 78 -18.22 -6.13 0.32
C PRO A 78 -17.77 -7.50 0.88
N ARG A 79 -17.76 -8.55 0.04
CA ARG A 79 -17.28 -9.90 0.41
C ARG A 79 -15.77 -10.08 0.17
N ALA A 80 -15.06 -9.08 -0.34
CA ALA A 80 -13.61 -9.18 -0.53
C ALA A 80 -12.89 -9.35 0.82
N ASN A 81 -11.78 -10.08 0.82
CA ASN A 81 -10.96 -10.32 2.02
C ASN A 81 -10.53 -9.02 2.72
N PHE A 82 -10.37 -7.93 1.95
CA PHE A 82 -10.12 -6.60 2.49
C PHE A 82 -11.17 -6.22 3.54
N PHE A 83 -12.45 -6.50 3.29
CA PHE A 83 -13.55 -6.13 4.17
C PHE A 83 -13.89 -7.20 5.21
N THR A 84 -13.79 -8.48 4.85
CA THR A 84 -14.30 -9.58 5.67
C THR A 84 -13.30 -10.14 6.66
N LEU A 85 -12.00 -9.94 6.45
CA LEU A 85 -10.96 -10.51 7.30
C LEU A 85 -10.32 -9.46 8.21
N GLY A 86 -10.02 -9.85 9.44
CA GLY A 86 -9.38 -9.04 10.47
C GLY A 86 -10.32 -8.04 11.14
N ASP A 87 -10.18 -7.98 12.46
CA ASP A 87 -10.88 -7.01 13.31
C ASP A 87 -10.03 -5.74 13.42
N VAL A 88 -10.06 -4.94 12.36
CA VAL A 88 -9.33 -3.68 12.21
C VAL A 88 -10.18 -2.68 11.44
N ASP A 89 -9.90 -1.40 11.59
CA ASP A 89 -10.56 -0.35 10.82
C ASP A 89 -10.34 -0.53 9.31
N LYS A 90 -11.39 -0.27 8.54
CA LYS A 90 -11.38 -0.32 7.08
C LYS A 90 -11.91 0.99 6.54
N LEU A 91 -11.04 1.76 5.90
CA LEU A 91 -11.33 3.09 5.39
C LEU A 91 -11.38 3.06 3.86
N VAL A 92 -12.45 3.59 3.29
CA VAL A 92 -12.66 3.69 1.84
C VAL A 92 -12.79 5.15 1.47
N TYR A 93 -11.76 5.74 0.92
CA TYR A 93 -11.80 7.09 0.36
C TYR A 93 -12.31 7.02 -1.07
N CYS A 94 -13.43 7.64 -1.35
CA CYS A 94 -14.02 7.63 -2.69
C CYS A 94 -14.38 9.05 -3.16
N ALA A 95 -14.41 9.23 -4.48
CA ALA A 95 -14.87 10.49 -5.07
C ALA A 95 -16.33 10.75 -4.71
N ARG A 96 -16.68 12.02 -4.49
CA ARG A 96 -18.01 12.51 -4.08
C ARG A 96 -19.16 11.90 -4.88
N PRO A 97 -19.11 11.81 -6.21
CA PRO A 97 -20.21 11.22 -6.98
C PRO A 97 -20.54 9.77 -6.60
N ALA A 98 -19.54 9.03 -6.08
CA ALA A 98 -19.73 7.64 -5.66
C ALA A 98 -20.06 7.49 -4.18
N ALA A 99 -19.90 8.53 -3.35
CA ALA A 99 -19.93 8.42 -1.88
C ALA A 99 -21.27 7.89 -1.35
N ARG A 100 -22.39 8.34 -1.88
CA ARG A 100 -23.73 7.89 -1.46
C ARG A 100 -23.93 6.38 -1.70
N SER A 101 -23.67 5.92 -2.92
CA SER A 101 -23.83 4.50 -3.27
C SER A 101 -22.79 3.62 -2.58
N ALA A 102 -21.57 4.14 -2.36
CA ALA A 102 -20.52 3.48 -1.60
C ALA A 102 -20.95 3.27 -0.14
N ARG A 103 -21.50 4.28 0.54
CA ARG A 103 -21.99 4.17 1.92
C ARG A 103 -23.12 3.14 2.05
N SER A 104 -24.06 3.12 1.11
CA SER A 104 -25.12 2.12 1.12
C SER A 104 -24.61 0.69 1.00
N ARG A 105 -23.57 0.46 0.17
CA ARG A 105 -23.07 -0.89 -0.14
C ARG A 105 -21.95 -1.35 0.79
N LEU A 106 -21.03 -0.46 1.15
CA LEU A 106 -19.82 -0.78 1.93
C LEU A 106 -19.93 -0.32 3.39
N GLY A 107 -20.86 0.59 3.72
CA GLY A 107 -21.04 1.12 5.07
C GLY A 107 -21.19 0.07 6.18
N PRO A 108 -21.81 -1.10 5.93
CA PRO A 108 -21.87 -2.17 6.94
C PRO A 108 -20.51 -2.82 7.26
N VAL A 109 -19.50 -2.67 6.40
CA VAL A 109 -18.19 -3.36 6.53
C VAL A 109 -16.99 -2.42 6.53
N ALA A 110 -17.19 -1.11 6.28
CA ALA A 110 -16.11 -0.11 6.23
C ALA A 110 -16.63 1.31 6.45
N THR A 111 -15.77 2.20 6.93
CA THR A 111 -16.04 3.64 6.97
C THR A 111 -15.78 4.22 5.57
N VAL A 112 -16.82 4.78 4.95
CA VAL A 112 -16.73 5.42 3.62
C VAL A 112 -16.60 6.93 3.77
N ILE A 113 -15.50 7.46 3.25
CA ILE A 113 -15.12 8.87 3.34
C ILE A 113 -15.26 9.51 1.95
N ASP A 114 -15.97 10.63 1.90
CA ASP A 114 -16.03 11.49 0.71
C ASP A 114 -14.70 12.26 0.61
N ALA A 115 -13.92 11.95 -0.41
CA ALA A 115 -12.61 12.55 -0.67
C ALA A 115 -12.66 13.72 -1.68
N GLY A 116 -13.83 14.33 -1.88
CA GLY A 116 -14.02 15.43 -2.83
C GLY A 116 -14.30 14.96 -4.26
N GLU A 117 -14.24 15.86 -5.22
CA GLU A 117 -14.49 15.54 -6.64
C GLU A 117 -13.49 14.52 -7.19
N HIS A 118 -12.25 14.61 -6.75
CA HIS A 118 -11.18 13.66 -7.04
C HIS A 118 -10.55 13.21 -5.72
N VAL A 119 -10.04 11.98 -5.71
CA VAL A 119 -9.31 11.47 -4.56
C VAL A 119 -7.89 12.01 -4.62
N ASP A 120 -7.61 12.99 -3.77
CA ASP A 120 -6.29 13.59 -3.60
C ASP A 120 -5.52 12.84 -2.50
N VAL A 121 -4.35 12.29 -2.86
CA VAL A 121 -3.53 11.49 -1.93
C VAL A 121 -2.91 12.32 -0.81
N ARG A 122 -2.70 13.63 -1.02
CA ARG A 122 -2.23 14.55 0.03
C ARG A 122 -3.32 14.76 1.08
N ALA A 123 -4.52 15.12 0.65
CA ALA A 123 -5.67 15.28 1.54
C ALA A 123 -6.02 13.97 2.29
N VAL A 124 -5.88 12.82 1.62
CA VAL A 124 -6.03 11.50 2.27
C VAL A 124 -4.96 11.29 3.34
N SER A 125 -3.69 11.64 3.07
CA SER A 125 -2.61 11.50 4.05
C SER A 125 -2.82 12.41 5.27
N GLU A 126 -3.32 13.62 5.06
CA GLU A 126 -3.65 14.58 6.13
C GLU A 126 -4.84 14.08 6.99
N ASP A 127 -5.90 13.54 6.37
CA ASP A 127 -7.04 12.95 7.11
C ASP A 127 -6.60 11.69 7.89
N LEU A 128 -5.75 10.85 7.30
CA LEU A 128 -5.18 9.70 8.00
C LEU A 128 -4.33 10.13 9.21
N HIS A 129 -3.52 11.17 9.07
CA HIS A 129 -2.75 11.73 10.19
C HIS A 129 -3.68 12.27 11.30
N THR A 130 -4.74 12.98 10.94
CA THR A 130 -5.76 13.46 11.89
C THR A 130 -6.45 12.30 12.64
N ARG A 131 -6.51 11.12 12.02
CA ARG A 131 -7.03 9.88 12.65
C ARG A 131 -5.99 9.14 13.48
N GLY A 132 -4.76 9.68 13.64
CA GLY A 132 -3.69 9.09 14.43
C GLY A 132 -2.78 8.12 13.66
N VAL A 133 -2.83 8.11 12.33
CA VAL A 133 -1.89 7.34 11.51
C VAL A 133 -0.58 8.12 11.40
N GLU A 134 0.48 7.62 12.02
CA GLU A 134 1.83 8.18 11.95
C GLU A 134 2.69 7.48 10.90
N ARG A 135 2.49 6.16 10.71
CA ARG A 135 3.21 5.34 9.73
C ARG A 135 2.24 4.66 8.78
N LEU A 136 2.22 5.13 7.53
CA LEU A 136 1.42 4.59 6.45
C LEU A 136 2.28 3.73 5.53
N MET A 137 1.91 2.48 5.32
CA MET A 137 2.49 1.63 4.28
C MET A 137 1.64 1.67 3.01
N VAL A 138 2.21 2.09 1.89
CA VAL A 138 1.54 2.08 0.58
C VAL A 138 2.02 0.85 -0.19
N GLU A 139 1.17 -0.18 -0.30
CA GLU A 139 1.56 -1.47 -0.91
C GLU A 139 1.18 -1.60 -2.39
N GLY A 140 0.50 -0.62 -2.94
CA GLY A 140 0.25 -0.71 -4.35
C GLY A 140 -1.15 -0.32 -4.84
N GLY A 141 -1.49 -0.48 -6.10
CA GLY A 141 -0.76 -0.77 -7.32
C GLY A 141 -0.06 0.43 -7.94
N GLY A 142 0.45 0.25 -9.16
CA GLY A 142 1.29 1.22 -9.84
C GLY A 142 0.72 2.64 -9.91
N THR A 143 -0.59 2.82 -10.09
CA THR A 143 -1.23 4.14 -10.06
C THR A 143 -1.09 4.83 -8.70
N ILE A 144 -1.27 4.09 -7.60
CA ILE A 144 -1.15 4.63 -6.25
C ILE A 144 0.31 4.97 -5.95
N HIS A 145 1.25 4.09 -6.30
CA HIS A 145 2.68 4.38 -6.17
C HIS A 145 3.06 5.65 -6.94
N THR A 146 2.58 5.79 -8.19
CA THR A 146 2.84 6.98 -9.00
C THR A 146 2.36 8.24 -8.31
N GLN A 147 1.11 8.25 -7.79
CA GLN A 147 0.54 9.42 -7.12
C GLN A 147 1.35 9.82 -5.88
N PHE A 148 1.67 8.87 -4.98
CA PHE A 148 2.45 9.18 -3.79
C PHE A 148 3.87 9.67 -4.12
N LEU A 149 4.49 9.12 -5.14
CA LEU A 149 5.84 9.50 -5.55
C LEU A 149 5.87 10.84 -6.31
N THR A 150 4.90 11.13 -7.17
CA THR A 150 4.84 12.42 -7.87
C THR A 150 4.47 13.58 -6.95
N GLU A 151 3.68 13.32 -5.90
CA GLU A 151 3.28 14.31 -4.89
C GLU A 151 4.31 14.49 -3.75
N ASP A 152 5.48 13.83 -3.84
CA ASP A 152 6.53 13.90 -2.80
C ASP A 152 6.01 13.53 -1.39
N LEU A 153 5.19 12.49 -1.32
CA LEU A 153 4.56 12.06 -0.06
C LEU A 153 5.21 10.80 0.54
N ALA A 154 6.20 10.23 -0.14
CA ALA A 154 6.90 9.05 0.34
C ALA A 154 8.23 9.44 1.02
N ASP A 155 8.43 8.98 2.24
CA ASP A 155 9.69 9.17 2.97
C ASP A 155 10.72 8.09 2.65
N GLU A 156 10.23 6.90 2.27
CA GLU A 156 11.04 5.70 2.10
C GLU A 156 10.46 4.83 0.97
N LEU A 157 11.33 4.29 0.13
CA LEU A 157 10.97 3.30 -0.88
C LEU A 157 11.67 1.97 -0.57
N HIS A 158 10.89 0.89 -0.44
CA HIS A 158 11.38 -0.48 -0.42
C HIS A 158 11.11 -1.10 -1.79
N LEU A 159 12.15 -1.40 -2.54
CA LEU A 159 12.07 -2.03 -3.85
C LEU A 159 12.77 -3.40 -3.79
N VAL A 160 12.01 -4.46 -4.07
CA VAL A 160 12.56 -5.82 -4.16
C VAL A 160 12.62 -6.24 -5.62
N ILE A 161 13.79 -6.72 -6.04
CA ILE A 161 14.06 -7.17 -7.41
C ILE A 161 14.19 -8.69 -7.40
N ALA A 162 13.28 -9.36 -8.12
CA ALA A 162 13.32 -10.80 -8.33
C ALA A 162 14.21 -11.16 -9.55
N PRO A 163 14.91 -12.31 -9.53
CA PRO A 163 15.86 -12.73 -10.57
C PRO A 163 15.13 -13.35 -11.77
N LEU A 164 14.16 -12.64 -12.35
CA LEU A 164 13.39 -13.11 -13.50
C LEU A 164 13.08 -11.98 -14.48
N PHE A 165 12.80 -12.35 -15.72
CA PHE A 165 12.37 -11.43 -16.77
C PHE A 165 10.90 -11.66 -17.10
N VAL A 166 10.10 -10.59 -17.04
CA VAL A 166 8.67 -10.68 -17.34
C VAL A 166 8.40 -10.88 -18.82
N GLY A 167 9.16 -10.21 -19.70
CA GLY A 167 9.09 -10.39 -21.16
C GLY A 167 7.78 -9.95 -21.82
N ASP A 168 6.91 -9.21 -21.12
CA ASP A 168 5.62 -8.74 -21.64
C ASP A 168 5.50 -7.23 -21.45
N SER A 169 5.38 -6.47 -22.54
CA SER A 169 5.27 -5.01 -22.51
C SER A 169 3.95 -4.52 -21.89
N ARG A 170 2.93 -5.37 -21.80
CA ARG A 170 1.63 -5.09 -21.16
C ARG A 170 1.65 -5.29 -19.65
N ALA A 171 2.74 -5.86 -19.14
CA ALA A 171 2.91 -6.09 -17.70
C ALA A 171 2.87 -4.78 -16.93
N GLN A 172 2.27 -4.80 -15.75
CA GLN A 172 2.10 -3.60 -14.93
C GLN A 172 3.45 -3.10 -14.41
N ARG A 173 3.76 -1.83 -14.67
CA ARG A 173 4.92 -1.16 -14.07
C ARG A 173 4.65 -0.84 -12.60
N PHE A 174 5.70 -0.74 -11.78
CA PHE A 174 5.54 -0.34 -10.39
C PHE A 174 5.21 1.16 -10.24
N VAL A 175 5.60 1.99 -11.21
CA VAL A 175 5.17 3.37 -11.42
C VAL A 175 4.80 3.60 -12.87
N GLY A 176 3.83 4.48 -13.10
CA GLY A 176 3.43 4.97 -14.41
C GLY A 176 4.20 6.23 -14.82
N ASP A 177 3.68 6.93 -15.82
CA ASP A 177 4.22 8.20 -16.28
C ASP A 177 3.91 9.32 -15.27
N GLY A 178 4.85 10.24 -15.08
CA GLY A 178 4.71 11.36 -14.15
C GLY A 178 5.99 12.18 -14.03
N THR A 179 5.88 13.35 -13.40
CA THR A 179 7.05 14.16 -13.02
C THR A 179 7.42 13.84 -11.59
N PHE A 180 8.56 13.19 -11.41
CA PHE A 180 9.03 12.78 -10.09
C PHE A 180 10.05 13.79 -9.53
N PRO A 181 10.03 14.07 -8.20
CA PRO A 181 11.05 14.89 -7.56
C PRO A 181 12.46 14.34 -7.76
N TRP A 182 12.57 13.00 -7.75
CA TRP A 182 13.87 12.33 -7.94
C TRP A 182 14.17 12.17 -9.43
N ASN A 183 15.22 12.85 -9.88
CA ASN A 183 15.65 12.94 -11.25
C ASN A 183 17.21 12.96 -11.32
N PRO A 184 17.85 13.06 -12.51
CA PRO A 184 19.31 13.06 -12.59
C PRO A 184 20.02 14.13 -11.77
N GLY A 185 19.38 15.29 -11.53
CA GLY A 185 19.90 16.39 -10.70
C GLY A 185 19.56 16.28 -9.21
N HIS A 186 18.58 15.47 -8.85
CA HIS A 186 18.13 15.26 -7.47
C HIS A 186 17.85 13.78 -7.23
N ARG A 187 18.83 13.03 -6.79
CA ARG A 187 18.74 11.58 -6.63
C ARG A 187 18.28 11.20 -5.24
N ALA A 188 17.44 10.17 -5.14
CA ALA A 188 17.15 9.50 -3.88
C ALA A 188 18.44 8.89 -3.28
N ARG A 189 18.56 8.94 -1.96
CA ARG A 189 19.73 8.38 -1.25
C ARG A 189 19.54 6.88 -1.03
N LEU A 190 20.43 6.06 -1.55
CA LEU A 190 20.46 4.63 -1.26
C LEU A 190 20.81 4.43 0.23
N ALA A 191 19.92 3.80 0.98
CA ALA A 191 20.06 3.57 2.41
C ALA A 191 20.49 2.13 2.73
N GLU A 192 20.01 1.15 1.94
CA GLU A 192 20.33 -0.26 2.16
C GLU A 192 20.30 -1.04 0.84
N VAL A 193 21.20 -1.99 0.70
CA VAL A 193 21.17 -3.07 -0.30
C VAL A 193 21.31 -4.39 0.45
N ARG A 194 20.33 -5.27 0.34
CA ARG A 194 20.37 -6.53 1.07
C ARG A 194 19.85 -7.70 0.23
N PRO A 195 20.64 -8.77 0.06
CA PRO A 195 20.15 -10.03 -0.47
C PRO A 195 19.15 -10.67 0.52
N ILE A 196 18.05 -11.21 0.01
CA ILE A 196 17.04 -11.94 0.78
C ILE A 196 16.72 -13.24 0.01
N GLY A 197 17.49 -14.29 0.28
CA GLY A 197 17.46 -15.50 -0.55
C GLY A 197 17.90 -15.17 -1.97
N ASP A 198 17.03 -15.38 -2.94
CA ASP A 198 17.26 -15.13 -4.36
C ASP A 198 16.82 -13.73 -4.85
N VAL A 199 16.26 -12.89 -3.98
CA VAL A 199 15.85 -11.52 -4.32
C VAL A 199 16.77 -10.48 -3.68
N VAL A 200 16.75 -9.25 -4.19
CA VAL A 200 17.53 -8.12 -3.64
C VAL A 200 16.57 -7.02 -3.19
N LEU A 201 16.67 -6.64 -1.91
CA LEU A 201 16.02 -5.45 -1.37
C LEU A 201 16.91 -4.23 -1.59
N LEU A 202 16.33 -3.18 -2.15
CA LEU A 202 16.86 -1.83 -2.20
C LEU A 202 15.97 -0.93 -1.34
N ARG A 203 16.57 -0.21 -0.36
CA ARG A 203 15.88 0.83 0.39
C ARG A 203 16.44 2.18 0.01
N TYR A 204 15.56 3.10 -0.34
CA TYR A 204 15.91 4.48 -0.65
C TYR A 204 15.25 5.42 0.35
N ALA A 205 16.05 6.34 0.90
CA ALA A 205 15.54 7.51 1.60
C ALA A 205 15.11 8.55 0.57
N LEU A 206 13.86 8.96 0.65
CA LEU A 206 13.22 9.88 -0.27
C LEU A 206 13.03 11.27 0.34
N SER A 207 13.02 11.39 1.66
CA SER A 207 12.87 12.66 2.38
C SER A 207 13.83 12.74 3.57
N ALA A 208 13.91 13.94 4.19
CA ALA A 208 14.66 14.16 5.42
C ALA A 208 14.03 13.46 6.64
N ARG A 209 12.75 13.04 6.54
CA ARG A 209 12.05 12.29 7.60
C ARG A 209 12.43 10.79 7.63
N PHE A 210 13.21 10.34 6.67
CA PHE A 210 13.73 8.97 6.68
C PHE A 210 14.51 8.71 7.97
N CYS A 211 14.01 7.79 8.78
CA CYS A 211 14.69 7.31 9.98
C CYS A 211 15.48 6.03 9.66
N GLN A 212 16.79 6.04 9.91
CA GLN A 212 17.56 4.80 9.95
C GLN A 212 17.19 4.09 11.26
N ASN A 213 16.40 3.01 11.17
CA ASN A 213 16.21 2.05 12.24
C ASN A 213 17.24 0.96 12.13
#